data_9f33548aacd5e291afe5867bb269329e
#
_entry.id   9f33548aacd5e291afe5867bb269329e
#
_cell.length_a   1.000
_cell.length_b   1.000
_cell.length_c   1.000
_cell.angle_alpha   90.00
_cell.angle_beta   90.00
_cell.angle_gamma   90.00
#
_symmetry.space_group_name_H-M   'P 1'
#
loop_
_entity.id
_entity.type
_entity.pdbx_description
1 polymer ?
#
loop_
_entity_poly.entity_id
_entity_poly.type
_entity_poly.pdbx_seq_one_letter_code
_entity_poly.pdbx_strand_id
1 'polypeptide(L)'
;MSRVLVIGCGGVASVAIQKCCQADTVFTELCIASRTKEKCDALARKLEGKTKTVITTAKVDADDVNQLIQLINSYKPDLVMNIALPYQDLTIMDACLACGVNYMDTANYEPEDTDDPKWRAIYEKRCKEAGFSAYFDYSWQWAYRKKFEEAGLTALLGCGFDPGVTQAYCAYALKHEFDQIDTIDILDCNGGDHGYAFATNFNPEINLREVSAPGSYWENGHWVEIPPMAIKREYDFDQVGDKDMYLLHHEEIESLAQTIPGVKRIRFFMT
;
A
#
# COMPACT_ATOMS: atom_id res chain seq x y z
N MET A 1 -21.05 12.63 8.88
CA MET A 1 -20.90 11.24 9.36
C MET A 1 -20.24 10.50 8.23
N SER A 2 -19.14 9.81 8.49
CA SER A 2 -18.45 9.06 7.43
C SER A 2 -18.72 7.57 7.59
N ARG A 3 -19.13 6.94 6.51
CA ARG A 3 -19.36 5.51 6.39
C ARG A 3 -18.22 4.93 5.57
N VAL A 4 -17.44 4.03 6.14
CA VAL A 4 -16.29 3.44 5.44
C VAL A 4 -16.48 1.94 5.33
N LEU A 5 -16.33 1.42 4.11
CA LEU A 5 -16.23 -0.02 3.86
C LEU A 5 -14.75 -0.40 3.82
N VAL A 6 -14.33 -1.24 4.75
CA VAL A 6 -12.96 -1.77 4.80
C VAL A 6 -12.93 -3.16 4.17
N ILE A 7 -12.19 -3.31 3.10
CA ILE A 7 -11.92 -4.60 2.46
C ILE A 7 -10.59 -5.13 2.98
N GLY A 8 -10.64 -6.27 3.66
CA GLY A 8 -9.50 -6.89 4.33
C GLY A 8 -9.70 -7.01 5.83
N CYS A 9 -9.21 -8.09 6.42
CA CYS A 9 -9.26 -8.37 7.86
C CYS A 9 -8.03 -9.19 8.29
N GLY A 10 -6.86 -8.83 7.77
CA GLY A 10 -5.56 -9.37 8.14
C GLY A 10 -4.91 -8.61 9.32
N GLY A 11 -3.61 -8.82 9.52
CA GLY A 11 -2.83 -8.16 10.56
C GLY A 11 -2.89 -6.64 10.45
N VAL A 12 -2.46 -6.09 9.31
CA VAL A 12 -2.47 -4.64 9.02
C VAL A 12 -3.88 -4.05 9.15
N ALA A 13 -4.87 -4.69 8.52
CA ALA A 13 -6.26 -4.24 8.60
C ALA A 13 -6.78 -4.18 10.04
N SER A 14 -6.41 -5.15 10.89
CA SER A 14 -6.84 -5.16 12.28
C SER A 14 -6.30 -3.96 13.07
N VAL A 15 -5.08 -3.53 12.81
CA VAL A 15 -4.48 -2.33 13.43
C VAL A 15 -5.12 -1.06 12.87
N ALA A 16 -5.23 -0.95 11.55
CA ALA A 16 -5.84 0.21 10.90
C ALA A 16 -7.28 0.44 11.38
N ILE A 17 -8.10 -0.62 11.44
CA ILE A 17 -9.48 -0.55 11.94
C ILE A 17 -9.52 -0.08 13.41
N GLN A 18 -8.61 -0.59 14.26
CA GLN A 18 -8.53 -0.11 15.64
C GLN A 18 -8.19 1.38 15.72
N LYS A 19 -7.28 1.87 14.86
CA LYS A 19 -6.93 3.29 14.78
C LYS A 19 -8.10 4.14 14.27
N CYS A 20 -8.83 3.68 13.26
CA CYS A 20 -10.07 4.33 12.82
C CYS A 20 -11.10 4.42 13.97
N CYS A 21 -11.25 3.36 14.76
CA CYS A 21 -12.13 3.33 15.92
C CYS A 21 -11.69 4.25 17.07
N GLN A 22 -10.39 4.59 17.16
CA GLN A 22 -9.90 5.61 18.10
C GLN A 22 -10.27 7.04 17.64
N ALA A 23 -10.47 7.24 16.34
CA ALA A 23 -10.91 8.50 15.74
C ALA A 23 -12.41 8.45 15.42
N ASP A 24 -13.24 8.03 16.39
CA ASP A 24 -14.66 7.76 16.25
C ASP A 24 -15.53 8.99 15.89
N THR A 25 -14.99 10.19 16.04
CA THR A 25 -15.62 11.43 15.56
C THR A 25 -15.51 11.60 14.04
N VAL A 26 -14.52 10.96 13.42
CA VAL A 26 -14.31 10.95 11.97
C VAL A 26 -14.93 9.68 11.37
N PHE A 27 -14.56 8.52 11.87
CA PHE A 27 -15.03 7.20 11.42
C PHE A 27 -16.26 6.79 12.23
N THR A 28 -17.43 7.29 11.83
CA THR A 28 -18.66 7.07 12.61
C THR A 28 -19.29 5.70 12.36
N GLU A 29 -19.13 5.15 11.15
CA GLU A 29 -19.62 3.83 10.77
C GLU A 29 -18.56 3.08 9.96
N LEU A 30 -18.28 1.83 10.33
CA LEU A 30 -17.37 0.94 9.60
C LEU A 30 -18.10 -0.37 9.25
N CYS A 31 -17.93 -0.83 7.99
CA CYS A 31 -18.22 -2.19 7.60
C CYS A 31 -16.91 -2.92 7.32
N ILE A 32 -16.61 -3.97 8.07
CA ILE A 32 -15.42 -4.80 7.87
C ILE A 32 -15.80 -5.97 6.99
N ALA A 33 -15.17 -6.13 5.84
CA ALA A 33 -15.52 -7.18 4.90
C ALA A 33 -14.30 -7.98 4.44
N SER A 34 -14.47 -9.30 4.35
CA SER A 34 -13.45 -10.21 3.82
C SER A 34 -14.08 -11.52 3.37
N ARG A 35 -13.32 -12.41 2.73
CA ARG A 35 -13.74 -13.76 2.38
C ARG A 35 -14.15 -14.61 3.61
N THR A 36 -13.50 -14.34 4.74
CA THR A 36 -13.74 -15.04 6.01
C THR A 36 -14.47 -14.10 6.98
N LYS A 37 -15.80 -14.06 6.91
CA LYS A 37 -16.64 -13.20 7.76
C LYS A 37 -16.38 -13.40 9.26
N GLU A 38 -16.07 -14.62 9.67
CA GLU A 38 -15.82 -14.98 11.08
C GLU A 38 -14.63 -14.19 11.67
N LYS A 39 -13.60 -13.88 10.85
CA LYS A 39 -12.47 -13.01 11.25
C LYS A 39 -12.96 -11.58 11.48
N CYS A 40 -13.82 -11.07 10.60
CA CYS A 40 -14.41 -9.74 10.73
C CYS A 40 -15.27 -9.65 12.01
N ASP A 41 -16.10 -10.67 12.26
CA ASP A 41 -16.95 -10.76 13.46
C ASP A 41 -16.10 -10.83 14.75
N ALA A 42 -15.00 -11.57 14.70
CA ALA A 42 -14.08 -11.67 15.84
C ALA A 42 -13.40 -10.32 16.16
N LEU A 43 -12.99 -9.58 15.12
CA LEU A 43 -12.41 -8.25 15.29
C LEU A 43 -13.45 -7.25 15.80
N ALA A 44 -14.67 -7.25 15.25
CA ALA A 44 -15.77 -6.40 15.71
C ALA A 44 -16.05 -6.63 17.22
N ARG A 45 -16.14 -7.90 17.65
CA ARG A 45 -16.31 -8.24 19.09
C ARG A 45 -15.18 -7.72 19.98
N LYS A 46 -13.91 -7.73 19.50
CA LYS A 46 -12.79 -7.19 20.28
C LYS A 46 -12.86 -5.67 20.50
N LEU A 47 -13.59 -4.98 19.62
CA LEU A 47 -13.76 -3.52 19.64
C LEU A 47 -15.05 -3.08 20.34
N GLU A 48 -15.94 -4.02 20.64
CA GLU A 48 -17.21 -3.76 21.33
C GLU A 48 -16.98 -3.05 22.67
N GLY A 49 -17.69 -1.97 22.89
CA GLY A 49 -17.58 -1.12 24.09
C GLY A 49 -16.30 -0.26 24.18
N LYS A 50 -15.39 -0.33 23.17
CA LYS A 50 -14.13 0.45 23.15
C LYS A 50 -14.17 1.65 22.21
N THR A 51 -15.23 1.82 21.45
CA THR A 51 -15.41 2.90 20.47
C THR A 51 -16.89 3.28 20.37
N LYS A 52 -17.16 4.48 19.88
CA LYS A 52 -18.51 4.91 19.48
C LYS A 52 -18.78 4.63 18.01
N THR A 53 -17.78 4.23 17.24
CA THR A 53 -17.96 3.80 15.85
C THR A 53 -18.91 2.63 15.77
N VAL A 54 -19.93 2.72 14.93
CA VAL A 54 -20.84 1.60 14.65
C VAL A 54 -20.15 0.63 13.69
N ILE A 55 -19.89 -0.59 14.15
CA ILE A 55 -19.21 -1.60 13.37
C ILE A 55 -20.19 -2.65 12.87
N THR A 56 -20.19 -2.88 11.57
CA THR A 56 -20.89 -4.01 10.92
C THR A 56 -19.88 -4.90 10.20
N THR A 57 -20.28 -6.09 9.82
CA THR A 57 -19.40 -7.04 9.12
C THR A 57 -20.11 -7.65 7.93
N ALA A 58 -19.35 -7.97 6.89
CA ALA A 58 -19.86 -8.63 5.69
C ALA A 58 -18.90 -9.70 5.19
N LYS A 59 -19.43 -10.64 4.41
CA LYS A 59 -18.63 -11.53 3.58
C LYS A 59 -18.57 -10.98 2.18
N VAL A 60 -17.38 -10.92 1.59
CA VAL A 60 -17.16 -10.53 0.21
C VAL A 60 -15.92 -11.22 -0.34
N ASP A 61 -15.99 -11.66 -1.57
CA ASP A 61 -14.83 -12.02 -2.36
C ASP A 61 -14.40 -10.80 -3.15
N ALA A 62 -13.20 -10.27 -2.87
CA ALA A 62 -12.69 -9.06 -3.51
C ALA A 62 -12.17 -9.31 -4.94
N ASP A 63 -12.10 -10.57 -5.38
CA ASP A 63 -11.85 -10.94 -6.77
C ASP A 63 -13.13 -10.90 -7.63
N ASP A 64 -14.31 -10.81 -6.99
CA ASP A 64 -15.61 -10.74 -7.66
C ASP A 64 -16.18 -9.31 -7.61
N VAL A 65 -16.03 -8.59 -8.73
CA VAL A 65 -16.55 -7.21 -8.89
C VAL A 65 -18.05 -7.13 -8.61
N ASN A 66 -18.85 -8.14 -8.96
CA ASN A 66 -20.29 -8.10 -8.73
C ASN A 66 -20.66 -8.22 -7.25
N GLN A 67 -19.95 -9.05 -6.48
CA GLN A 67 -20.14 -9.10 -5.02
C GLN A 67 -19.76 -7.79 -4.36
N LEU A 68 -18.66 -7.16 -4.80
CA LEU A 68 -18.25 -5.84 -4.34
C LEU A 68 -19.32 -4.78 -4.63
N ILE A 69 -19.83 -4.71 -5.87
CA ILE A 69 -20.92 -3.81 -6.27
C ILE A 69 -22.16 -3.99 -5.40
N GLN A 70 -22.58 -5.25 -5.16
CA GLN A 70 -23.73 -5.55 -4.31
C GLN A 70 -23.51 -5.07 -2.87
N LEU A 71 -22.32 -5.30 -2.30
CA LEU A 71 -21.98 -4.86 -0.96
C LEU A 71 -21.94 -3.33 -0.86
N ILE A 72 -21.27 -2.65 -1.78
CA ILE A 72 -21.18 -1.19 -1.84
C ILE A 72 -22.58 -0.57 -1.94
N ASN A 73 -23.43 -1.07 -2.85
CA ASN A 73 -24.79 -0.58 -3.02
C ASN A 73 -25.70 -0.80 -1.80
N SER A 74 -25.49 -1.89 -1.07
CA SER A 74 -26.27 -2.19 0.14
C SER A 74 -25.81 -1.38 1.35
N TYR A 75 -24.51 -1.23 1.54
CA TYR A 75 -23.93 -0.49 2.66
C TYR A 75 -23.87 1.02 2.40
N LYS A 76 -23.67 1.46 1.17
CA LYS A 76 -23.55 2.86 0.72
C LYS A 76 -22.46 3.63 1.46
N PRO A 77 -21.20 3.21 1.34
CA PRO A 77 -20.08 3.90 1.96
C PRO A 77 -19.76 5.22 1.24
N ASP A 78 -19.13 6.16 1.95
CA ASP A 78 -18.51 7.35 1.37
C ASP A 78 -17.11 7.05 0.80
N LEU A 79 -16.47 6.00 1.35
CA LEU A 79 -15.12 5.56 1.01
C LEU A 79 -15.00 4.04 1.11
N VAL A 80 -14.36 3.43 0.12
CA VAL A 80 -13.85 2.06 0.22
C VAL A 80 -12.37 2.13 0.56
N MET A 81 -11.99 1.56 1.70
CA MET A 81 -10.62 1.44 2.17
C MET A 81 -10.14 0.01 1.87
N ASN A 82 -9.27 -0.13 0.90
CA ASN A 82 -8.69 -1.41 0.52
C ASN A 82 -7.44 -1.69 1.36
N ILE A 83 -7.53 -2.67 2.25
CA ILE A 83 -6.41 -3.22 3.04
C ILE A 83 -6.38 -4.75 2.83
N ALA A 84 -6.75 -5.20 1.66
CA ALA A 84 -6.59 -6.56 1.19
C ALA A 84 -5.17 -6.77 0.64
N LEU A 85 -4.93 -7.90 0.00
CA LEU A 85 -3.69 -8.10 -0.73
C LEU A 85 -3.71 -7.27 -2.04
N PRO A 86 -2.54 -6.93 -2.59
CA PRO A 86 -2.43 -6.07 -3.78
C PRO A 86 -3.08 -6.66 -5.04
N TYR A 87 -3.35 -7.95 -5.06
CA TYR A 87 -3.99 -8.65 -6.18
C TYR A 87 -5.42 -8.17 -6.48
N GLN A 88 -6.12 -7.58 -5.49
CA GLN A 88 -7.52 -7.18 -5.58
C GLN A 88 -7.74 -5.69 -5.90
N ASP A 89 -6.67 -4.89 -6.01
CA ASP A 89 -6.78 -3.44 -6.15
C ASP A 89 -7.67 -3.03 -7.33
N LEU A 90 -7.42 -3.60 -8.51
CA LEU A 90 -8.13 -3.20 -9.72
C LEU A 90 -9.61 -3.63 -9.72
N THR A 91 -9.92 -4.79 -9.16
CA THR A 91 -11.32 -5.26 -9.03
C THR A 91 -12.11 -4.38 -8.06
N ILE A 92 -11.48 -3.93 -6.98
CA ILE A 92 -12.11 -3.00 -6.03
C ILE A 92 -12.25 -1.60 -6.66
N MET A 93 -11.26 -1.11 -7.41
CA MET A 93 -11.36 0.16 -8.16
C MET A 93 -12.49 0.13 -9.20
N ASP A 94 -12.65 -0.97 -9.94
CA ASP A 94 -13.75 -1.14 -10.88
C ASP A 94 -15.11 -1.08 -10.18
N ALA A 95 -15.25 -1.75 -9.03
CA ALA A 95 -16.48 -1.71 -8.24
C ALA A 95 -16.77 -0.30 -7.69
N CYS A 96 -15.74 0.42 -7.24
CA CYS A 96 -15.86 1.79 -6.76
C CYS A 96 -16.35 2.74 -7.86
N LEU A 97 -15.77 2.65 -9.07
CA LEU A 97 -16.20 3.42 -10.23
C LEU A 97 -17.64 3.11 -10.63
N ALA A 98 -18.02 1.83 -10.66
CA ALA A 98 -19.37 1.40 -11.00
C ALA A 98 -20.42 1.92 -10.02
N CYS A 99 -20.04 2.11 -8.74
CA CYS A 99 -20.94 2.56 -7.68
C CYS A 99 -20.83 4.07 -7.37
N GLY A 100 -19.86 4.78 -7.97
CA GLY A 100 -19.66 6.20 -7.69
C GLY A 100 -19.13 6.49 -6.28
N VAL A 101 -18.17 5.69 -5.79
CA VAL A 101 -17.60 5.77 -4.43
C VAL A 101 -16.10 6.00 -4.48
N ASN A 102 -15.58 6.80 -3.54
CA ASN A 102 -14.15 7.06 -3.42
C ASN A 102 -13.39 5.79 -2.99
N TYR A 103 -12.14 5.71 -3.41
CA TYR A 103 -11.23 4.59 -3.19
C TYR A 103 -9.97 5.02 -2.43
N MET A 104 -9.41 4.11 -1.63
CA MET A 104 -8.11 4.27 -0.99
C MET A 104 -7.47 2.88 -0.86
N ASP A 105 -6.16 2.80 -1.10
CA ASP A 105 -5.34 1.59 -0.88
C ASP A 105 -4.08 1.87 -0.06
N THR A 106 -3.32 0.81 0.21
CA THR A 106 -2.07 0.85 0.99
C THR A 106 -0.87 0.31 0.22
N ALA A 107 -1.05 -0.21 -0.98
CA ALA A 107 0.00 -0.83 -1.80
C ALA A 107 -0.35 -0.73 -3.29
N ASN A 108 0.64 -0.95 -4.15
CA ASN A 108 0.44 -1.06 -5.58
C ASN A 108 -0.14 -2.42 -5.98
N TYR A 109 -0.87 -2.44 -7.09
CA TYR A 109 -1.39 -3.69 -7.67
C TYR A 109 -0.26 -4.61 -8.15
N GLU A 110 -0.42 -5.88 -7.84
CA GLU A 110 0.38 -6.95 -8.41
C GLU A 110 -0.51 -8.01 -9.07
N PRO A 111 -0.19 -8.50 -10.27
CA PRO A 111 -0.86 -9.68 -10.81
C PRO A 111 -0.48 -10.91 -9.97
N GLU A 112 -1.48 -11.71 -9.60
CA GLU A 112 -1.32 -12.90 -8.76
C GLU A 112 -0.41 -13.96 -9.42
N ASP A 113 -0.48 -14.10 -10.74
CA ASP A 113 0.29 -15.07 -11.51
C ASP A 113 1.20 -14.38 -12.53
N THR A 114 2.44 -14.05 -12.10
CA THR A 114 3.46 -13.45 -12.96
C THR A 114 4.10 -14.46 -13.91
N ASP A 115 3.89 -15.76 -13.72
CA ASP A 115 4.41 -16.80 -14.60
C ASP A 115 3.47 -17.07 -15.79
N ASP A 116 2.22 -16.59 -15.75
CA ASP A 116 1.32 -16.60 -16.90
C ASP A 116 1.95 -15.80 -18.04
N PRO A 117 2.21 -16.42 -19.23
CA PRO A 117 2.84 -15.74 -20.37
C PRO A 117 2.11 -14.47 -20.81
N LYS A 118 0.79 -14.39 -20.61
CA LYS A 118 -0.01 -13.21 -20.92
C LYS A 118 0.35 -12.05 -19.99
N TRP A 119 0.45 -12.30 -18.70
CA TRP A 119 0.81 -11.30 -17.71
C TRP A 119 2.27 -10.88 -17.85
N ARG A 120 3.19 -11.84 -18.08
CA ARG A 120 4.60 -11.56 -18.34
C ARG A 120 4.79 -10.60 -19.52
N ALA A 121 4.11 -10.83 -20.64
CA ALA A 121 4.19 -9.96 -21.82
C ALA A 121 3.69 -8.53 -21.53
N ILE A 122 2.63 -8.39 -20.72
CA ILE A 122 2.12 -7.10 -20.28
C ILE A 122 3.16 -6.40 -19.38
N TYR A 123 3.73 -7.12 -18.45
CA TYR A 123 4.76 -6.62 -17.53
C TYR A 123 5.98 -6.12 -18.28
N GLU A 124 6.57 -6.96 -19.14
CA GLU A 124 7.76 -6.61 -19.93
C GLU A 124 7.54 -5.34 -20.76
N LYS A 125 6.34 -5.21 -21.35
CA LYS A 125 5.97 -3.99 -22.07
C LYS A 125 5.96 -2.76 -21.15
N ARG A 126 5.35 -2.87 -19.97
CA ARG A 126 5.24 -1.75 -19.02
C ARG A 126 6.59 -1.38 -18.44
N CYS A 127 7.42 -2.34 -18.04
CA CYS A 127 8.77 -2.08 -17.57
C CYS A 127 9.60 -1.33 -18.62
N LYS A 128 9.45 -1.71 -19.88
CA LYS A 128 10.11 -1.01 -21.00
C LYS A 128 9.60 0.43 -21.17
N GLU A 129 8.30 0.65 -21.02
CA GLU A 129 7.68 1.99 -21.11
C GLU A 129 8.06 2.86 -19.90
N ALA A 130 8.16 2.28 -18.71
CA ALA A 130 8.56 2.96 -17.50
C ALA A 130 10.07 3.25 -17.42
N GLY A 131 10.89 2.50 -18.16
CA GLY A 131 12.35 2.64 -18.18
C GLY A 131 13.06 1.92 -17.04
N PHE A 132 12.36 1.05 -16.31
CA PHE A 132 12.93 0.17 -15.27
C PHE A 132 12.16 -1.16 -15.22
N SER A 133 12.76 -2.20 -14.64
CA SER A 133 12.21 -3.56 -14.63
C SER A 133 11.65 -4.00 -13.27
N ALA A 134 11.27 -3.06 -12.41
CA ALA A 134 10.60 -3.39 -11.17
C ALA A 134 9.20 -3.97 -11.44
N TYR A 135 8.87 -5.05 -10.74
CA TYR A 135 7.55 -5.67 -10.83
C TYR A 135 6.47 -4.87 -10.10
N PHE A 136 6.88 -3.93 -9.24
CA PHE A 136 6.06 -3.16 -8.33
C PHE A 136 6.01 -1.72 -8.82
N ASP A 137 4.88 -1.28 -9.35
CA ASP A 137 4.64 0.11 -9.74
C ASP A 137 3.16 0.47 -9.67
N TYR A 138 2.86 1.75 -9.47
CA TYR A 138 1.50 2.28 -9.44
C TYR A 138 0.88 2.50 -10.83
N SER A 139 1.55 2.18 -11.91
CA SER A 139 1.07 2.47 -13.26
C SER A 139 -0.28 1.79 -13.58
N TRP A 140 -0.57 0.66 -12.92
CA TRP A 140 -1.86 -0.03 -13.05
C TRP A 140 -3.01 0.79 -12.48
N GLN A 141 -2.85 1.32 -11.27
CA GLN A 141 -3.83 2.20 -10.63
C GLN A 141 -3.87 3.57 -11.32
N TRP A 142 -2.71 4.13 -11.74
CA TRP A 142 -2.66 5.38 -12.50
C TRP A 142 -3.41 5.32 -13.83
N ALA A 143 -3.55 4.15 -14.45
CA ALA A 143 -4.37 3.96 -15.64
C ALA A 143 -5.86 4.26 -15.40
N TYR A 144 -6.31 4.25 -14.14
CA TYR A 144 -7.68 4.61 -13.74
C TYR A 144 -7.89 6.11 -13.54
N ARG A 145 -6.84 6.91 -13.53
CA ARG A 145 -6.88 8.34 -13.23
C ARG A 145 -8.00 9.06 -13.96
N LYS A 146 -8.02 8.95 -15.29
CA LYS A 146 -9.02 9.63 -16.12
C LYS A 146 -10.45 9.21 -15.79
N LYS A 147 -10.68 7.93 -15.51
CA LYS A 147 -12.00 7.41 -15.14
C LYS A 147 -12.48 7.99 -13.81
N PHE A 148 -11.61 8.09 -12.81
CA PHE A 148 -11.95 8.68 -11.51
C PHE A 148 -12.18 10.20 -11.63
N GLU A 149 -11.34 10.92 -12.38
CA GLU A 149 -11.49 12.36 -12.64
C GLU A 149 -12.83 12.67 -13.36
N GLU A 150 -13.17 11.91 -14.41
CA GLU A 150 -14.44 12.07 -15.14
C GLU A 150 -15.66 11.72 -14.28
N ALA A 151 -15.55 10.80 -13.36
CA ALA A 151 -16.60 10.45 -12.41
C ALA A 151 -16.70 11.42 -11.22
N GLY A 152 -15.77 12.38 -11.07
CA GLY A 152 -15.70 13.29 -9.92
C GLY A 152 -15.33 12.57 -8.62
N LEU A 153 -14.62 11.45 -8.71
CA LEU A 153 -14.22 10.62 -7.58
C LEU A 153 -12.73 10.78 -7.27
N THR A 154 -12.38 10.47 -6.02
CA THR A 154 -11.00 10.44 -5.55
C THR A 154 -10.54 8.99 -5.36
N ALA A 155 -9.38 8.65 -5.92
CA ALA A 155 -8.60 7.49 -5.56
C ALA A 155 -7.32 7.96 -4.86
N LEU A 156 -7.14 7.59 -3.59
CA LEU A 156 -5.96 7.90 -2.81
C LEU A 156 -5.10 6.64 -2.71
N LEU A 157 -3.94 6.67 -3.36
CA LEU A 157 -3.07 5.52 -3.52
C LEU A 157 -1.92 5.55 -2.51
N GLY A 158 -1.50 4.38 -2.02
CA GLY A 158 -0.34 4.24 -1.17
C GLY A 158 -0.48 4.87 0.21
N CYS A 159 -1.59 4.66 0.90
CA CYS A 159 -1.84 5.19 2.24
C CYS A 159 -1.44 4.22 3.35
N GLY A 160 -0.28 3.58 3.20
CA GLY A 160 0.33 2.69 4.17
C GLY A 160 1.38 3.38 5.03
N PHE A 161 2.35 2.61 5.47
CA PHE A 161 3.54 3.12 6.15
C PHE A 161 4.60 3.51 5.11
N ASP A 162 5.01 2.59 4.29
CA ASP A 162 5.80 2.71 3.07
C ASP A 162 5.10 1.88 1.95
N PRO A 163 4.50 2.55 1.01
CA PRO A 163 4.29 3.99 0.85
C PRO A 163 3.23 4.58 1.79
N GLY A 164 3.35 5.88 2.09
CA GLY A 164 2.35 6.68 2.83
C GLY A 164 2.97 7.59 3.88
N VAL A 165 3.32 7.05 5.04
CA VAL A 165 3.95 7.82 6.13
C VAL A 165 5.30 8.39 5.70
N THR A 166 6.08 7.68 4.90
CA THR A 166 7.36 8.13 4.33
C THR A 166 7.20 9.41 3.51
N GLN A 167 6.20 9.46 2.62
CA GLN A 167 5.90 10.68 1.85
C GLN A 167 5.44 11.83 2.75
N ALA A 168 4.61 11.53 3.76
CA ALA A 168 4.14 12.53 4.71
C ALA A 168 5.31 13.13 5.52
N TYR A 169 6.27 12.33 5.95
CA TYR A 169 7.48 12.81 6.62
C TYR A 169 8.35 13.65 5.69
N CYS A 170 8.55 13.25 4.45
CA CYS A 170 9.30 14.05 3.47
C CYS A 170 8.62 15.40 3.22
N ALA A 171 7.31 15.41 3.07
CA ALA A 171 6.54 16.64 2.90
C ALA A 171 6.61 17.55 4.15
N TYR A 172 6.53 16.96 5.35
CA TYR A 172 6.69 17.69 6.60
C TYR A 172 8.09 18.30 6.73
N ALA A 173 9.13 17.50 6.46
CA ALA A 173 10.51 17.94 6.53
C ALA A 173 10.79 19.07 5.53
N LEU A 174 10.33 18.96 4.29
CA LEU A 174 10.47 20.03 3.29
C LEU A 174 9.76 21.32 3.71
N LYS A 175 8.61 21.19 4.40
CA LYS A 175 7.82 22.36 4.82
C LYS A 175 8.38 23.06 6.06
N HIS A 176 9.01 22.33 6.98
CA HIS A 176 9.30 22.81 8.33
C HIS A 176 10.77 22.80 8.72
N GLU A 177 11.58 21.94 8.10
CA GLU A 177 12.95 21.67 8.54
C GLU A 177 14.01 22.02 7.49
N PHE A 178 13.67 21.93 6.19
CA PHE A 178 14.61 22.12 5.09
C PHE A 178 14.09 23.09 4.05
N ASP A 179 14.99 23.97 3.54
CA ASP A 179 14.69 24.80 2.38
C ASP A 179 14.69 23.98 1.08
N GLN A 180 15.48 22.90 1.04
CA GLN A 180 15.60 21.97 -0.08
C GLN A 180 15.99 20.59 0.40
N ILE A 181 15.46 19.55 -0.24
CA ILE A 181 15.86 18.15 -0.01
C ILE A 181 16.61 17.66 -1.25
N ASP A 182 17.91 17.44 -1.11
CA ASP A 182 18.77 16.92 -2.18
C ASP A 182 18.75 15.39 -2.25
N THR A 183 18.69 14.72 -1.10
CA THR A 183 18.75 13.25 -1.02
C THR A 183 17.79 12.70 0.02
N ILE A 184 17.19 11.56 -0.30
CA ILE A 184 16.32 10.79 0.60
C ILE A 184 16.84 9.35 0.62
N ASP A 185 17.18 8.85 1.81
CA ASP A 185 17.43 7.43 2.05
C ASP A 185 16.36 6.96 3.05
N ILE A 186 15.52 6.03 2.62
CA ILE A 186 14.51 5.39 3.45
C ILE A 186 15.09 4.09 3.94
N LEU A 187 15.05 3.88 5.25
CA LEU A 187 15.65 2.72 5.91
C LEU A 187 14.55 2.01 6.72
N ASP A 188 14.09 0.87 6.22
CA ASP A 188 13.10 0.04 6.89
C ASP A 188 13.75 -1.16 7.57
N CYS A 189 13.58 -1.29 8.88
CA CYS A 189 14.06 -2.44 9.63
C CYS A 189 13.00 -3.04 10.54
N ASN A 190 12.98 -4.37 10.63
CA ASN A 190 12.22 -5.05 11.65
C ASN A 190 13.00 -5.05 12.98
N GLY A 191 12.52 -4.26 13.94
CA GLY A 191 13.08 -4.18 15.30
C GLY A 191 12.54 -5.24 16.27
N GLY A 192 11.61 -6.12 15.81
CA GLY A 192 11.04 -7.18 16.64
C GLY A 192 11.87 -8.46 16.66
N ASP A 193 11.62 -9.28 17.67
CA ASP A 193 12.11 -10.67 17.76
C ASP A 193 10.89 -11.61 17.79
N HIS A 194 10.79 -12.46 16.79
CA HIS A 194 9.72 -13.46 16.65
C HIS A 194 10.16 -14.85 17.13
N GLY A 195 11.40 -15.01 17.59
CA GLY A 195 11.98 -16.29 18.00
C GLY A 195 12.25 -17.26 16.83
N TYR A 196 12.27 -16.79 15.60
CA TYR A 196 12.56 -17.57 14.39
C TYR A 196 13.68 -16.92 13.58
N ALA A 197 14.46 -17.75 12.89
CA ALA A 197 15.54 -17.25 12.01
C ALA A 197 15.05 -16.40 10.85
N PHE A 198 13.82 -16.63 10.38
CA PHE A 198 13.12 -15.81 9.42
C PHE A 198 11.70 -15.58 9.90
N ALA A 199 11.29 -14.34 9.98
CA ALA A 199 9.93 -13.94 10.28
C ALA A 199 9.64 -12.58 9.63
N THR A 200 8.42 -12.41 9.18
CA THR A 200 7.92 -11.14 8.64
C THR A 200 6.55 -10.84 9.25
N ASN A 201 6.26 -9.56 9.47
CA ASN A 201 4.94 -9.09 9.87
C ASN A 201 4.01 -8.90 8.66
N PHE A 202 4.54 -9.08 7.48
CA PHE A 202 3.90 -8.90 6.19
C PHE A 202 3.63 -10.25 5.51
N ASN A 203 3.08 -10.26 4.30
CA ASN A 203 2.91 -11.49 3.53
C ASN A 203 4.31 -12.02 3.11
N PRO A 204 4.71 -13.23 3.51
CA PRO A 204 6.04 -13.77 3.19
C PRO A 204 6.30 -13.89 1.69
N GLU A 205 5.27 -14.19 0.88
CA GLU A 205 5.39 -14.30 -0.56
C GLU A 205 5.76 -12.95 -1.18
N ILE A 206 5.10 -11.87 -0.77
CA ILE A 206 5.39 -10.53 -1.28
C ILE A 206 6.81 -10.12 -0.92
N ASN A 207 7.25 -10.31 0.34
CA ASN A 207 8.64 -10.03 0.71
C ASN A 207 9.66 -10.82 -0.12
N LEU A 208 9.38 -12.11 -0.40
CA LEU A 208 10.27 -12.91 -1.24
C LEU A 208 10.32 -12.37 -2.68
N ARG A 209 9.21 -11.90 -3.22
CA ARG A 209 9.16 -11.28 -4.55
C ARG A 209 9.93 -9.96 -4.58
N GLU A 210 9.77 -9.10 -3.59
CA GLU A 210 10.51 -7.84 -3.46
C GLU A 210 12.03 -8.06 -3.46
N VAL A 211 12.54 -8.93 -2.60
CA VAL A 211 14.00 -9.18 -2.51
C VAL A 211 14.56 -9.92 -3.72
N SER A 212 13.71 -10.61 -4.49
CA SER A 212 14.09 -11.34 -5.70
C SER A 212 14.01 -10.49 -6.96
N ALA A 213 13.32 -9.36 -6.91
CA ALA A 213 13.19 -8.43 -8.02
C ALA A 213 14.47 -7.58 -8.19
N PRO A 214 14.75 -7.07 -9.41
CA PRO A 214 15.77 -6.04 -9.59
C PRO A 214 15.50 -4.84 -8.69
N GLY A 215 16.53 -4.35 -8.00
CA GLY A 215 16.45 -3.11 -7.26
C GLY A 215 16.50 -1.91 -8.20
N SER A 216 15.85 -0.83 -7.83
CA SER A 216 15.99 0.43 -8.55
C SER A 216 15.87 1.63 -7.61
N TYR A 217 16.53 2.73 -7.99
CA TYR A 217 16.50 3.96 -7.23
C TYR A 217 16.55 5.18 -8.17
N TRP A 218 16.14 6.32 -7.67
CA TRP A 218 16.19 7.57 -8.41
C TRP A 218 17.52 8.30 -8.20
N GLU A 219 18.17 8.71 -9.28
CA GLU A 219 19.40 9.52 -9.23
C GLU A 219 19.50 10.50 -10.40
N ASN A 220 19.71 11.78 -10.09
CA ASN A 220 19.94 12.86 -11.06
C ASN A 220 18.92 12.90 -12.21
N GLY A 221 17.64 12.69 -11.91
CA GLY A 221 16.57 12.81 -12.89
C GLY A 221 16.26 11.53 -13.68
N HIS A 222 16.84 10.39 -13.30
CA HIS A 222 16.58 9.11 -13.97
C HIS A 222 16.60 7.93 -13.00
N TRP A 223 15.98 6.83 -13.42
CA TRP A 223 16.04 5.58 -12.70
C TRP A 223 17.36 4.86 -12.96
N VAL A 224 17.93 4.30 -11.88
CA VAL A 224 19.10 3.42 -11.92
C VAL A 224 18.66 2.04 -11.45
N GLU A 225 18.84 1.05 -12.29
CA GLU A 225 18.50 -0.35 -11.98
C GLU A 225 19.77 -1.12 -11.56
N ILE A 226 19.61 -2.03 -10.60
CA ILE A 226 20.65 -2.91 -10.10
C ILE A 226 20.14 -4.36 -10.01
N PRO A 227 21.03 -5.37 -10.06
CA PRO A 227 20.61 -6.74 -9.76
C PRO A 227 20.00 -6.86 -8.35
N PRO A 228 19.16 -7.89 -8.11
CA PRO A 228 18.57 -8.12 -6.79
C PRO A 228 19.64 -8.14 -5.69
N MET A 229 19.38 -7.44 -4.60
CA MET A 229 20.25 -7.37 -3.40
C MET A 229 21.73 -7.00 -3.68
N ALA A 230 22.03 -6.33 -4.79
CA ALA A 230 23.42 -6.06 -5.20
C ALA A 230 24.11 -5.00 -4.33
N ILE A 231 23.38 -4.10 -3.70
CA ILE A 231 23.92 -3.07 -2.81
C ILE A 231 23.49 -3.38 -1.39
N LYS A 232 24.48 -3.67 -0.55
CA LYS A 232 24.31 -3.89 0.89
C LYS A 232 24.98 -2.78 1.67
N ARG A 233 24.37 -2.35 2.77
CA ARG A 233 24.94 -1.45 3.77
C ARG A 233 24.63 -1.94 5.16
N GLU A 234 25.56 -1.76 6.09
CA GLU A 234 25.30 -1.86 7.50
C GLU A 234 24.84 -0.51 8.04
N TYR A 235 23.84 -0.52 8.91
CA TYR A 235 23.34 0.67 9.58
C TYR A 235 23.02 0.35 11.04
N ASP A 236 23.51 1.22 11.93
CA ASP A 236 23.23 1.14 13.36
C ASP A 236 21.97 1.94 13.69
N PHE A 237 20.87 1.23 13.95
CA PHE A 237 19.61 1.84 14.35
C PHE A 237 19.60 2.09 15.84
N ASP A 238 19.26 3.29 16.27
CA ASP A 238 19.05 3.62 17.67
C ASP A 238 18.07 2.62 18.32
N GLN A 239 18.46 2.02 19.43
CA GLN A 239 17.71 1.02 20.21
C GLN A 239 17.50 -0.36 19.54
N VAL A 240 17.82 -0.53 18.26
CA VAL A 240 17.70 -1.80 17.53
C VAL A 240 19.06 -2.43 17.25
N GLY A 241 20.11 -1.59 17.08
CA GLY A 241 21.48 -2.00 16.76
C GLY A 241 21.73 -2.21 15.27
N ASP A 242 22.85 -2.84 14.97
CA ASP A 242 23.34 -3.03 13.60
C ASP A 242 22.43 -3.92 12.77
N LYS A 243 22.10 -3.45 11.57
CA LYS A 243 21.31 -4.17 10.58
C LYS A 243 21.97 -4.14 9.22
N ASP A 244 21.99 -5.29 8.57
CA ASP A 244 22.32 -5.40 7.16
C ASP A 244 21.14 -4.96 6.31
N MET A 245 21.31 -3.86 5.58
CA MET A 245 20.28 -3.25 4.76
C MET A 245 20.58 -3.45 3.26
N TYR A 246 19.60 -3.90 2.51
CA TYR A 246 19.74 -4.11 1.07
C TYR A 246 18.91 -3.08 0.30
N LEU A 247 19.50 -2.51 -0.76
CA LEU A 247 18.80 -1.58 -1.64
C LEU A 247 17.84 -2.37 -2.52
N LEU A 248 16.55 -1.98 -2.43
CA LEU A 248 15.46 -2.53 -3.20
C LEU A 248 14.77 -1.42 -4.00
N HIS A 249 13.94 -1.79 -4.97
CA HIS A 249 12.90 -0.89 -5.47
C HIS A 249 11.76 -0.81 -4.45
N HIS A 250 11.21 0.39 -4.26
CA HIS A 250 9.98 0.54 -3.47
C HIS A 250 9.14 1.71 -4.01
N GLU A 251 7.83 1.60 -3.88
CA GLU A 251 6.86 2.41 -4.63
C GLU A 251 6.85 3.89 -4.24
N GLU A 252 7.19 4.23 -2.99
CA GLU A 252 7.21 5.63 -2.58
C GLU A 252 8.22 6.46 -3.34
N ILE A 253 9.30 5.83 -3.88
CA ILE A 253 10.30 6.52 -4.70
C ILE A 253 9.64 7.18 -5.92
N GLU A 254 8.62 6.53 -6.51
CA GLU A 254 7.93 7.04 -7.69
C GLU A 254 7.27 8.40 -7.43
N SER A 255 6.52 8.50 -6.34
CA SER A 255 5.83 9.75 -5.98
C SER A 255 6.78 10.81 -5.44
N LEU A 256 7.78 10.42 -4.64
CA LEU A 256 8.79 11.35 -4.10
C LEU A 256 9.64 11.96 -5.22
N ALA A 257 10.02 11.18 -6.23
CA ALA A 257 10.78 11.69 -7.39
C ALA A 257 10.00 12.74 -8.19
N GLN A 258 8.66 12.65 -8.19
CA GLN A 258 7.79 13.60 -8.90
C GLN A 258 7.40 14.81 -8.05
N THR A 259 7.35 14.68 -6.72
CA THR A 259 6.76 15.69 -5.83
C THR A 259 7.77 16.49 -5.04
N ILE A 260 8.99 15.98 -4.81
CA ILE A 260 10.04 16.72 -4.11
C ILE A 260 10.88 17.52 -5.13
N PRO A 261 10.77 18.86 -5.15
CA PRO A 261 11.43 19.67 -6.16
C PRO A 261 12.97 19.59 -6.06
N GLY A 262 13.63 19.27 -7.17
CA GLY A 262 15.10 19.29 -7.25
C GLY A 262 15.80 18.15 -6.53
N VAL A 263 15.09 17.13 -6.06
CA VAL A 263 15.69 15.97 -5.44
C VAL A 263 16.64 15.25 -6.41
N LYS A 264 17.84 14.96 -5.94
CA LYS A 264 18.93 14.37 -6.75
C LYS A 264 19.00 12.86 -6.60
N ARG A 265 18.65 12.31 -5.42
CA ARG A 265 18.71 10.87 -5.15
C ARG A 265 17.66 10.44 -4.15
N ILE A 266 16.98 9.34 -4.46
CA ILE A 266 16.05 8.67 -3.54
C ILE A 266 16.35 7.18 -3.58
N ARG A 267 16.52 6.56 -2.40
CA ARG A 267 16.84 5.15 -2.25
C ARG A 267 16.01 4.56 -1.12
N PHE A 268 15.63 3.31 -1.27
CA PHE A 268 14.99 2.50 -0.23
C PHE A 268 15.90 1.33 0.13
N PHE A 269 16.03 1.07 1.43
CA PHE A 269 16.79 -0.05 1.97
C PHE A 269 15.96 -0.79 3.00
N MET A 270 15.96 -2.10 2.95
CA MET A 270 15.25 -2.97 3.90
C MET A 270 16.17 -4.08 4.43
N THR A 271 15.88 -4.57 5.69
CA THR A 271 16.59 -5.70 6.32
C THR A 271 16.10 -7.05 5.86
#